data_b59332df0805579c7ad32d975e7d75eb
#
_entry.id   b59332df0805579c7ad32d975e7d75eb
#
_cell.length_a   1.000
_cell.length_b   1.000
_cell.length_c   1.000
_cell.angle_alpha   90.00
_cell.angle_beta   90.00
_cell.angle_gamma   90.00
#
_symmetry.space_group_name_H-M   'P 1'
#
loop_
_entity.id
_entity.type
_entity.pdbx_description
1 polymer ?
#
loop_
_entity_poly.entity_id
_entity_poly.type
_entity_poly.pdbx_seq_one_letter_code
_entity_poly.pdbx_strand_id
1 'polypeptide(L)'
;MSEAQHLIDRFMRYVAVSTQSNSKAATVPSNPNEIQLAELLAKELTTMGFTNVEISEFGCLTGKLPSNLSAGQTASTVGWCAHLDTVDCGLSPEIYPHLVKEYDGGDICLNSEKDIWLKKAEHPELAPYVGDDILVSDGTSVLGADNKSGVAVVMEALSTVTREKRPHGDIYVAFVPDEEIGLKGSKKLDRSKFPVDFAYTVDGGELGELVYETFNAAEAVVTIRGISAHPMNSKGVLVNPVFVAHDFIALLDRTTTPECTEGREGFIHPKSVVAGATDAVIRLNIRDHDKVRFEAKKLYLQQALTFLKVRHPRAQMTLSITDTYANIADAITPEKRAAVDLLIGAVKDLNIPLNTVAMRGGTDGSYLSSCGIPTPNYFTGGANFHSYAEFLPITPWVKSLKTTLRIIERSVTNQKDAVAGKA
;
A
#
# COMPACT_ATOMS: atom_id res chain seq x y z
N MET A 1 11.06 11.80 -27.27
CA MET A 1 11.57 11.15 -26.04
C MET A 1 11.01 9.74 -25.99
N SER A 2 11.73 8.81 -25.39
CA SER A 2 11.24 7.44 -25.16
C SER A 2 10.23 7.38 -23.99
N GLU A 3 9.42 6.32 -23.91
CA GLU A 3 8.53 6.08 -22.77
C GLU A 3 9.33 6.09 -21.43
N ALA A 4 10.51 5.47 -21.43
CA ALA A 4 11.42 5.46 -20.29
C ALA A 4 11.80 6.88 -19.84
N GLN A 5 12.18 7.74 -20.79
CA GLN A 5 12.57 9.12 -20.47
C GLN A 5 11.42 9.93 -19.87
N HIS A 6 10.19 9.76 -20.40
CA HIS A 6 9.01 10.42 -19.84
C HIS A 6 8.73 9.97 -18.39
N LEU A 7 8.86 8.66 -18.09
CA LEU A 7 8.72 8.15 -16.74
C LEU A 7 9.79 8.73 -15.82
N ILE A 8 11.07 8.72 -16.24
CA ILE A 8 12.18 9.27 -15.47
C ILE A 8 11.95 10.75 -15.16
N ASP A 9 11.58 11.55 -16.17
CA ASP A 9 11.37 13.00 -16.00
C ASP A 9 10.21 13.29 -15.04
N ARG A 10 9.13 12.49 -15.04
CA ARG A 10 8.03 12.60 -14.08
C ARG A 10 8.49 12.23 -12.68
N PHE A 11 9.11 11.08 -12.53
CA PHE A 11 9.59 10.58 -11.26
C PHE A 11 10.54 11.57 -10.58
N MET A 12 11.53 12.06 -11.31
CA MET A 12 12.47 13.07 -10.79
C MET A 12 11.77 14.34 -10.26
N ARG A 13 10.70 14.79 -10.94
CA ARG A 13 9.91 15.93 -10.46
C ARG A 13 9.10 15.58 -9.21
N TYR A 14 8.56 14.36 -9.11
CA TYR A 14 7.71 13.97 -7.99
C TYR A 14 8.51 13.67 -6.73
N VAL A 15 9.68 13.03 -6.85
CA VAL A 15 10.55 12.78 -5.69
C VAL A 15 11.24 14.05 -5.17
N ALA A 16 11.36 15.08 -6.00
CA ALA A 16 11.86 16.38 -5.56
C ALA A 16 10.94 17.07 -4.52
N VAL A 17 9.69 16.64 -4.41
CA VAL A 17 8.78 17.06 -3.34
C VAL A 17 8.94 16.07 -2.17
N SER A 18 9.51 16.53 -1.07
CA SER A 18 9.73 15.70 0.14
C SER A 18 8.41 15.46 0.86
N THR A 19 7.87 14.25 0.75
CA THR A 19 6.54 13.87 1.27
C THR A 19 6.59 12.73 2.30
N GLN A 20 7.68 12.60 3.05
CA GLN A 20 7.81 11.58 4.08
C GLN A 20 6.69 11.74 5.11
N SER A 21 5.89 10.68 5.33
CA SER A 21 4.78 10.68 6.28
C SER A 21 5.26 10.68 7.73
N ASN A 22 4.45 11.24 8.63
CA ASN A 22 4.77 11.36 10.05
C ASN A 22 3.69 10.65 10.91
N SER A 23 4.01 9.47 11.43
CA SER A 23 3.10 8.68 12.25
C SER A 23 2.65 9.37 13.56
N LYS A 24 3.38 10.42 14.00
CA LYS A 24 3.08 11.19 15.21
C LYS A 24 2.16 12.39 14.94
N ALA A 25 1.94 12.75 13.67
CA ALA A 25 1.05 13.85 13.33
C ALA A 25 -0.41 13.51 13.63
N ALA A 26 -1.14 14.48 14.15
CA ALA A 26 -2.58 14.35 14.40
C ALA A 26 -3.42 14.71 13.16
N THR A 27 -2.83 15.35 12.16
CA THR A 27 -3.48 15.81 10.93
C THR A 27 -3.38 14.77 9.82
N VAL A 28 -4.27 14.90 8.82
CA VAL A 28 -4.17 14.25 7.50
C VAL A 28 -4.27 15.37 6.46
N PRO A 29 -3.29 15.55 5.58
CA PRO A 29 -2.05 14.79 5.52
C PRO A 29 -1.15 15.06 6.74
N SER A 30 -0.28 14.10 7.03
CA SER A 30 0.70 14.20 8.11
C SER A 30 1.88 15.11 7.75
N ASN A 31 2.16 15.24 6.45
CA ASN A 31 3.15 16.14 5.88
C ASN A 31 2.46 17.10 4.88
N PRO A 32 2.51 18.40 5.09
CA PRO A 32 1.87 19.38 4.19
C PRO A 32 2.41 19.36 2.75
N ASN A 33 3.61 18.84 2.52
CA ASN A 33 4.18 18.73 1.18
C ASN A 33 3.44 17.70 0.31
N GLU A 34 2.66 16.80 0.90
CA GLU A 34 1.78 15.90 0.14
C GLU A 34 0.72 16.69 -0.63
N ILE A 35 0.22 17.81 -0.06
CA ILE A 35 -0.66 18.76 -0.77
C ILE A 35 0.09 19.41 -1.94
N GLN A 36 1.36 19.79 -1.77
CA GLN A 36 2.16 20.39 -2.85
C GLN A 36 2.33 19.41 -4.02
N LEU A 37 2.56 18.12 -3.73
CA LEU A 37 2.60 17.09 -4.76
C LEU A 37 1.24 16.91 -5.42
N ALA A 38 0.15 16.88 -4.64
CA ALA A 38 -1.22 16.83 -5.19
C ALA A 38 -1.52 18.02 -6.10
N GLU A 39 -1.10 19.24 -5.76
CA GLU A 39 -1.25 20.44 -6.59
C GLU A 39 -0.47 20.34 -7.91
N LEU A 40 0.75 19.79 -7.88
CA LEU A 40 1.53 19.52 -9.07
C LEU A 40 0.79 18.56 -10.01
N LEU A 41 0.30 17.44 -9.47
CA LEU A 41 -0.45 16.45 -10.23
C LEU A 41 -1.78 17.00 -10.75
N ALA A 42 -2.49 17.82 -9.97
CA ALA A 42 -3.74 18.45 -10.38
C ALA A 42 -3.56 19.37 -11.60
N LYS A 43 -2.45 20.11 -11.67
CA LYS A 43 -2.09 20.95 -12.83
C LYS A 43 -1.83 20.07 -14.07
N GLU A 44 -1.10 18.96 -13.92
CA GLU A 44 -0.84 18.02 -15.02
C GLU A 44 -2.15 17.39 -15.50
N LEU A 45 -3.03 16.89 -14.61
CA LEU A 45 -4.33 16.32 -14.94
C LEU A 45 -5.22 17.32 -15.70
N THR A 46 -5.28 18.58 -15.23
CA THR A 46 -6.03 19.65 -15.90
C THR A 46 -5.53 19.86 -17.32
N THR A 47 -4.22 19.86 -17.53
CA THR A 47 -3.60 19.99 -18.86
C THR A 47 -3.93 18.80 -19.79
N MET A 48 -4.13 17.60 -19.22
CA MET A 48 -4.54 16.41 -19.95
C MET A 48 -6.04 16.40 -20.28
N GLY A 49 -6.83 17.39 -19.83
CA GLY A 49 -8.27 17.48 -20.10
C GLY A 49 -9.15 16.76 -19.07
N PHE A 50 -8.61 16.45 -17.90
CA PHE A 50 -9.42 15.96 -16.79
C PHE A 50 -10.41 17.02 -16.31
N THR A 51 -11.59 16.58 -15.92
CA THR A 51 -12.67 17.36 -15.29
C THR A 51 -12.80 16.97 -13.82
N ASN A 52 -13.47 17.81 -13.04
CA ASN A 52 -13.69 17.58 -11.61
C ASN A 52 -12.37 17.29 -10.85
N VAL A 53 -11.30 18.01 -11.22
CA VAL A 53 -10.00 17.92 -10.54
C VAL A 53 -10.10 18.69 -9.24
N GLU A 54 -10.09 18.01 -8.13
CA GLU A 54 -10.29 18.58 -6.78
C GLU A 54 -9.28 17.99 -5.80
N ILE A 55 -8.76 18.83 -4.89
CA ILE A 55 -7.99 18.39 -3.73
C ILE A 55 -8.86 18.64 -2.50
N SER A 56 -9.15 17.59 -1.74
CA SER A 56 -9.95 17.70 -0.52
C SER A 56 -9.17 18.36 0.62
N GLU A 57 -9.87 18.74 1.70
CA GLU A 57 -9.23 19.23 2.94
C GLU A 57 -8.22 18.25 3.56
N PHE A 58 -8.36 16.96 3.22
CA PHE A 58 -7.45 15.89 3.65
C PHE A 58 -6.31 15.60 2.66
N GLY A 59 -6.12 16.43 1.63
CA GLY A 59 -5.07 16.27 0.63
C GLY A 59 -5.33 15.18 -0.42
N CYS A 60 -6.51 14.55 -0.43
CA CYS A 60 -6.87 13.59 -1.48
C CYS A 60 -7.17 14.33 -2.78
N LEU A 61 -6.40 14.05 -3.82
CA LEU A 61 -6.65 14.56 -5.17
C LEU A 61 -7.51 13.57 -5.94
N THR A 62 -8.62 14.03 -6.50
CA THR A 62 -9.46 13.25 -7.43
C THR A 62 -9.61 13.95 -8.76
N GLY A 63 -9.89 13.19 -9.83
CA GLY A 63 -10.15 13.74 -11.15
C GLY A 63 -10.77 12.70 -12.08
N LYS A 64 -11.47 13.17 -13.11
CA LYS A 64 -12.14 12.34 -14.11
C LYS A 64 -11.64 12.70 -15.50
N LEU A 65 -11.18 11.71 -16.28
CA LEU A 65 -11.04 11.81 -17.72
C LEU A 65 -12.34 11.30 -18.37
N PRO A 66 -13.15 12.17 -19.01
CA PRO A 66 -14.39 11.75 -19.66
C PRO A 66 -14.13 10.80 -20.82
N SER A 67 -15.02 9.81 -20.97
CA SER A 67 -14.98 8.84 -22.09
C SER A 67 -14.94 9.53 -23.46
N ASN A 68 -14.17 8.96 -24.37
CA ASN A 68 -14.09 9.38 -25.77
C ASN A 68 -14.64 8.32 -26.76
N LEU A 69 -15.43 7.36 -26.25
CA LEU A 69 -15.93 6.23 -27.02
C LEU A 69 -16.89 6.68 -28.14
N SER A 70 -16.78 6.00 -29.28
CA SER A 70 -17.72 6.15 -30.40
C SER A 70 -19.01 5.36 -30.17
N ALA A 71 -20.05 5.68 -30.93
CA ALA A 71 -21.32 4.94 -30.89
C ALA A 71 -21.10 3.43 -31.15
N GLY A 72 -21.67 2.59 -30.30
CA GLY A 72 -21.55 1.13 -30.36
C GLY A 72 -20.35 0.56 -29.58
N GLN A 73 -19.57 1.39 -28.91
CA GLN A 73 -18.55 0.96 -27.96
C GLN A 73 -19.03 1.15 -26.53
N THR A 74 -18.60 0.27 -25.64
CA THR A 74 -18.84 0.37 -24.18
C THR A 74 -17.54 0.09 -23.44
N ALA A 75 -17.42 0.60 -22.23
CA ALA A 75 -16.30 0.29 -21.34
C ALA A 75 -16.77 0.34 -19.88
N SER A 76 -16.07 -0.39 -19.02
CA SER A 76 -16.16 -0.19 -17.58
C SER A 76 -15.58 1.17 -17.20
N THR A 77 -16.12 1.74 -16.09
CA THR A 77 -15.52 2.91 -15.44
C THR A 77 -14.38 2.43 -14.55
N VAL A 78 -13.16 2.78 -14.92
CA VAL A 78 -11.95 2.28 -14.25
C VAL A 78 -11.28 3.38 -13.46
N GLY A 79 -10.76 3.04 -12.26
CA GLY A 79 -10.00 3.96 -11.43
C GLY A 79 -8.56 3.52 -11.21
N TRP A 80 -7.69 4.49 -10.92
CA TRP A 80 -6.35 4.26 -10.35
C TRP A 80 -6.20 5.01 -9.06
N CYS A 81 -5.69 4.33 -8.04
CA CYS A 81 -5.34 4.92 -6.76
C CYS A 81 -3.83 4.74 -6.53
N ALA A 82 -3.15 5.79 -6.07
CA ALA A 82 -1.76 5.72 -5.65
C ALA A 82 -1.51 6.70 -4.50
N HIS A 83 -0.55 6.39 -3.64
CA HIS A 83 -0.26 7.26 -2.52
C HIS A 83 0.85 8.29 -2.83
N LEU A 84 0.79 9.40 -2.09
CA LEU A 84 1.64 10.57 -2.29
C LEU A 84 2.84 10.58 -1.34
N ASP A 85 2.68 9.95 -0.18
CA ASP A 85 3.71 9.91 0.86
C ASP A 85 4.81 8.90 0.55
N THR A 86 5.91 9.04 1.26
CA THR A 86 6.98 8.05 1.37
C THR A 86 7.13 7.65 2.82
N VAL A 87 7.62 6.44 3.07
CA VAL A 87 7.77 5.88 4.40
C VAL A 87 8.78 6.65 5.25
N ASP A 88 8.51 6.79 6.56
CA ASP A 88 9.52 7.16 7.56
C ASP A 88 10.15 5.90 8.16
N CYS A 89 11.29 5.50 7.64
CA CYS A 89 12.12 4.40 8.18
C CYS A 89 13.37 4.91 8.92
N GLY A 90 13.38 6.17 9.36
CA GLY A 90 14.50 6.78 10.09
C GLY A 90 15.62 7.30 9.20
N LEU A 91 15.40 7.39 7.89
CA LEU A 91 16.29 7.99 6.90
C LEU A 91 15.93 9.46 6.64
N SER A 92 16.75 10.15 5.84
CA SER A 92 16.48 11.53 5.42
C SER A 92 15.15 11.61 4.65
N PRO A 93 14.32 12.64 4.89
CA PRO A 93 13.14 12.93 4.07
C PRO A 93 13.49 13.50 2.68
N GLU A 94 14.70 14.04 2.51
CA GLU A 94 15.17 14.60 1.24
C GLU A 94 15.76 13.47 0.39
N ILE A 95 15.27 13.34 -0.84
CA ILE A 95 15.64 12.28 -1.78
C ILE A 95 16.52 12.87 -2.87
N TYR A 96 17.70 12.27 -3.07
CA TYR A 96 18.64 12.61 -4.13
C TYR A 96 18.82 11.44 -5.11
N PRO A 97 17.90 11.31 -6.10
CA PRO A 97 17.93 10.19 -7.02
C PRO A 97 18.98 10.39 -8.11
N HIS A 98 19.57 9.28 -8.57
CA HIS A 98 20.41 9.28 -9.77
C HIS A 98 20.21 8.01 -10.59
N LEU A 99 20.58 8.07 -11.87
CA LEU A 99 20.44 6.97 -12.81
C LEU A 99 21.78 6.29 -13.04
N VAL A 100 21.87 5.02 -12.67
CA VAL A 100 22.96 4.10 -13.05
C VAL A 100 22.61 3.55 -14.43
N LYS A 101 23.43 3.89 -15.43
CA LYS A 101 23.22 3.42 -16.80
C LYS A 101 23.89 2.10 -17.06
N GLU A 102 23.21 1.23 -17.81
CA GLU A 102 23.76 -0.04 -18.30
C GLU A 102 24.46 -0.82 -17.16
N TYR A 103 23.72 -1.08 -16.08
CA TYR A 103 24.25 -1.72 -14.87
C TYR A 103 25.16 -2.91 -15.20
N ASP A 104 26.39 -2.88 -14.77
CA ASP A 104 27.43 -3.86 -15.14
C ASP A 104 27.39 -5.17 -14.32
N GLY A 105 26.53 -5.24 -13.30
CA GLY A 105 26.41 -6.41 -12.41
C GLY A 105 27.36 -6.38 -11.21
N GLY A 106 28.06 -5.28 -10.96
CA GLY A 106 28.90 -5.04 -9.79
C GLY A 106 28.17 -4.37 -8.63
N ASP A 107 28.94 -3.84 -7.68
CA ASP A 107 28.43 -3.01 -6.60
C ASP A 107 28.12 -1.61 -7.12
N ILE A 108 27.02 -0.99 -6.66
CA ILE A 108 26.64 0.37 -7.03
C ILE A 108 27.08 1.32 -5.92
N CYS A 109 27.94 2.30 -6.25
CA CYS A 109 28.26 3.39 -5.33
C CYS A 109 27.09 4.38 -5.28
N LEU A 110 26.36 4.43 -4.15
CA LEU A 110 25.28 5.36 -3.93
C LEU A 110 25.80 6.74 -3.54
N ASN A 111 26.85 6.79 -2.68
CA ASN A 111 27.42 8.01 -2.19
C ASN A 111 28.92 7.79 -1.86
N SER A 112 29.79 8.34 -2.68
CA SER A 112 31.24 8.18 -2.50
C SER A 112 31.79 8.97 -1.30
N GLU A 113 31.17 10.11 -0.94
CA GLU A 113 31.61 10.93 0.19
C GLU A 113 31.28 10.29 1.54
N LYS A 114 30.16 9.55 1.60
CA LYS A 114 29.67 8.86 2.81
C LYS A 114 30.00 7.38 2.82
N ASP A 115 30.68 6.87 1.78
CA ASP A 115 31.03 5.45 1.58
C ASP A 115 29.79 4.54 1.66
N ILE A 116 28.68 4.96 1.00
CA ILE A 116 27.43 4.18 0.96
C ILE A 116 27.37 3.41 -0.36
N TRP A 117 27.19 2.11 -0.26
CA TRP A 117 27.17 1.20 -1.40
C TRP A 117 25.96 0.27 -1.37
N LEU A 118 25.41 0.01 -2.53
CA LEU A 118 24.48 -1.09 -2.76
C LEU A 118 25.30 -2.28 -3.26
N LYS A 119 25.62 -3.20 -2.33
CA LYS A 119 26.53 -4.31 -2.61
C LYS A 119 25.75 -5.49 -3.17
N LYS A 120 26.14 -5.98 -4.34
CA LYS A 120 25.53 -7.14 -5.00
C LYS A 120 25.49 -8.39 -4.10
N ALA A 121 26.50 -8.60 -3.27
CA ALA A 121 26.54 -9.75 -2.37
C ALA A 121 25.47 -9.70 -1.28
N GLU A 122 25.06 -8.50 -0.89
CA GLU A 122 23.99 -8.24 0.10
C GLU A 122 22.63 -8.13 -0.57
N HIS A 123 22.60 -7.82 -1.89
CA HIS A 123 21.41 -7.56 -2.69
C HIS A 123 21.40 -8.39 -3.99
N PRO A 124 21.20 -9.73 -3.88
CA PRO A 124 21.20 -10.64 -5.03
C PRO A 124 20.07 -10.36 -6.03
N GLU A 125 19.02 -9.65 -5.60
CA GLU A 125 17.89 -9.20 -6.43
C GLU A 125 18.30 -8.21 -7.53
N LEU A 126 19.51 -7.64 -7.50
CA LEU A 126 20.09 -6.86 -8.60
C LEU A 126 20.49 -7.70 -9.81
N ALA A 127 20.74 -9.00 -9.60
CA ALA A 127 21.34 -9.86 -10.64
C ALA A 127 20.54 -9.92 -11.97
N PRO A 128 19.18 -9.92 -11.98
CA PRO A 128 18.41 -9.94 -13.21
C PRO A 128 18.53 -8.69 -14.07
N TYR A 129 19.06 -7.58 -13.54
CA TYR A 129 19.03 -6.27 -14.18
C TYR A 129 20.36 -5.84 -14.79
N VAL A 130 21.29 -6.77 -14.96
CA VAL A 130 22.56 -6.50 -15.68
C VAL A 130 22.25 -6.04 -17.11
N GLY A 131 22.78 -4.87 -17.50
CA GLY A 131 22.53 -4.21 -18.77
C GLY A 131 21.31 -3.29 -18.78
N ASP A 132 20.50 -3.24 -17.70
CA ASP A 132 19.41 -2.28 -17.57
C ASP A 132 19.89 -0.97 -16.93
N ASP A 133 19.15 0.10 -17.18
CA ASP A 133 19.29 1.34 -16.42
C ASP A 133 18.56 1.20 -15.08
N ILE A 134 19.15 1.69 -13.99
CA ILE A 134 18.57 1.57 -12.63
C ILE A 134 18.56 2.93 -11.93
N LEU A 135 17.39 3.35 -11.44
CA LEU A 135 17.28 4.50 -10.54
C LEU A 135 17.58 4.05 -9.11
N VAL A 136 18.38 4.84 -8.41
CA VAL A 136 18.76 4.67 -6.99
C VAL A 136 18.76 6.02 -6.28
N SER A 137 18.68 6.04 -4.94
CA SER A 137 18.97 7.24 -4.15
C SER A 137 20.47 7.35 -3.85
N ASP A 138 20.87 8.43 -3.19
CA ASP A 138 22.24 8.58 -2.67
C ASP A 138 22.48 7.76 -1.38
N GLY A 139 21.56 6.89 -1.00
CA GLY A 139 21.65 6.03 0.18
C GLY A 139 21.45 6.75 1.51
N THR A 140 21.19 8.07 1.53
CA THR A 140 20.83 8.79 2.76
C THR A 140 19.33 8.80 3.02
N SER A 141 18.53 8.46 1.99
CA SER A 141 17.08 8.35 2.00
C SER A 141 16.63 7.06 1.32
N VAL A 142 15.34 6.76 1.39
CA VAL A 142 14.69 5.86 0.42
C VAL A 142 14.78 6.48 -0.98
N LEU A 143 14.52 5.69 -2.03
CA LEU A 143 14.37 6.24 -3.39
C LEU A 143 12.98 6.89 -3.58
N GLY A 144 11.97 6.42 -2.85
CA GLY A 144 10.58 6.83 -3.01
C GLY A 144 9.92 6.23 -4.27
N ALA A 145 10.45 5.11 -4.77
CA ALA A 145 9.78 4.34 -5.80
C ALA A 145 8.43 3.83 -5.31
N ASP A 146 8.35 3.48 -4.06
CA ASP A 146 7.15 3.29 -3.27
C ASP A 146 6.66 4.65 -2.73
N ASN A 147 5.58 5.30 -3.28
CA ASN A 147 4.86 4.86 -4.49
C ASN A 147 4.90 5.90 -5.62
N LYS A 148 5.89 6.82 -5.63
CA LYS A 148 6.00 7.85 -6.70
C LYS A 148 6.30 7.24 -8.07
N SER A 149 6.82 6.00 -8.12
CA SER A 149 6.95 5.27 -9.38
C SER A 149 5.59 4.85 -9.94
N GLY A 150 4.67 4.41 -9.09
CA GLY A 150 3.29 4.11 -9.43
C GLY A 150 2.52 5.36 -9.87
N VAL A 151 2.69 6.48 -9.14
CA VAL A 151 2.14 7.80 -9.55
C VAL A 151 2.63 8.16 -10.95
N ALA A 152 3.94 8.02 -11.23
CA ALA A 152 4.51 8.33 -12.54
C ALA A 152 3.96 7.43 -13.65
N VAL A 153 3.76 6.13 -13.39
CA VAL A 153 3.14 5.17 -14.32
C VAL A 153 1.72 5.61 -14.68
N VAL A 154 0.89 5.89 -13.68
CA VAL A 154 -0.50 6.32 -13.89
C VAL A 154 -0.53 7.62 -14.71
N MET A 155 0.23 8.63 -14.30
CA MET A 155 0.26 9.93 -14.96
C MET A 155 0.79 9.85 -16.41
N GLU A 156 1.79 9.03 -16.70
CA GLU A 156 2.29 8.85 -18.07
C GLU A 156 1.32 8.02 -18.94
N ALA A 157 0.67 7.01 -18.37
CA ALA A 157 -0.36 6.27 -19.08
C ALA A 157 -1.50 7.20 -19.52
N LEU A 158 -1.99 8.04 -18.62
CA LEU A 158 -3.06 9.01 -18.90
C LEU A 158 -2.61 10.06 -19.93
N SER A 159 -1.39 10.58 -19.79
CA SER A 159 -0.79 11.49 -20.78
C SER A 159 -0.71 10.86 -22.17
N THR A 160 -0.33 9.59 -22.24
CA THR A 160 -0.25 8.84 -23.50
C THR A 160 -1.63 8.63 -24.11
N VAL A 161 -2.62 8.19 -23.31
CA VAL A 161 -4.01 7.98 -23.75
C VAL A 161 -4.60 9.27 -24.32
N THR A 162 -4.42 10.40 -23.67
CA THR A 162 -4.96 11.69 -24.12
C THR A 162 -4.23 12.22 -25.35
N ARG A 163 -2.89 12.17 -25.36
CA ARG A 163 -2.06 12.62 -26.49
C ARG A 163 -2.34 11.84 -27.76
N GLU A 164 -2.49 10.52 -27.64
CA GLU A 164 -2.71 9.61 -28.78
C GLU A 164 -4.20 9.41 -29.08
N LYS A 165 -5.09 10.00 -28.29
CA LYS A 165 -6.54 9.88 -28.42
C LYS A 165 -7.01 8.42 -28.46
N ARG A 166 -6.37 7.56 -27.62
CA ARG A 166 -6.75 6.14 -27.54
C ARG A 166 -8.19 6.01 -27.03
N PRO A 167 -9.01 5.09 -27.56
CA PRO A 167 -10.36 4.86 -27.05
C PRO A 167 -10.33 4.44 -25.58
N HIS A 168 -11.19 5.06 -24.75
CA HIS A 168 -11.33 4.73 -23.33
C HIS A 168 -12.71 5.09 -22.80
N GLY A 169 -13.18 4.38 -21.79
CA GLY A 169 -14.33 4.75 -20.97
C GLY A 169 -14.05 5.92 -20.05
N ASP A 170 -14.94 6.18 -19.10
CA ASP A 170 -14.64 7.12 -18.02
C ASP A 170 -13.48 6.57 -17.17
N ILE A 171 -12.44 7.36 -16.98
CA ILE A 171 -11.30 7.03 -16.14
C ILE A 171 -11.26 7.98 -14.95
N TYR A 172 -11.10 7.43 -13.75
CA TYR A 172 -10.92 8.22 -12.53
C TYR A 172 -9.54 8.00 -11.93
N VAL A 173 -9.05 9.02 -11.26
CA VAL A 173 -7.85 8.92 -10.40
C VAL A 173 -8.17 9.36 -8.98
N ALA A 174 -7.49 8.74 -8.03
CA ALA A 174 -7.43 9.15 -6.64
C ALA A 174 -5.96 9.08 -6.17
N PHE A 175 -5.33 10.23 -5.91
CA PHE A 175 -4.03 10.27 -5.28
C PHE A 175 -4.24 10.67 -3.81
N VAL A 176 -3.79 9.81 -2.90
CA VAL A 176 -4.13 9.89 -1.47
C VAL A 176 -2.88 10.03 -0.61
N PRO A 177 -2.93 10.81 0.48
CA PRO A 177 -1.80 10.93 1.41
C PRO A 177 -1.78 9.81 2.45
N ASP A 178 -0.67 9.70 3.18
CA ASP A 178 -0.56 8.94 4.43
C ASP A 178 -0.94 7.45 4.33
N GLU A 179 -0.58 6.77 3.24
CA GLU A 179 -0.74 5.32 3.09
C GLU A 179 0.11 4.59 4.12
N GLU A 180 1.40 4.94 4.20
CA GLU A 180 2.47 4.30 4.96
C GLU A 180 2.26 4.32 6.49
N ILE A 181 1.38 5.16 6.94
CA ILE A 181 1.01 5.28 8.35
C ILE A 181 -0.42 4.83 8.64
N GLY A 182 -0.92 3.90 7.81
CA GLY A 182 -2.14 3.15 8.04
C GLY A 182 -3.33 3.55 7.19
N LEU A 183 -3.12 3.80 5.89
CA LEU A 183 -4.15 4.07 4.90
C LEU A 183 -5.03 5.27 5.30
N LYS A 184 -4.43 6.32 5.88
CA LYS A 184 -5.22 7.44 6.44
C LYS A 184 -5.94 8.21 5.34
N GLY A 185 -5.26 8.45 4.21
CA GLY A 185 -5.81 9.19 3.08
C GLY A 185 -6.95 8.45 2.40
N SER A 186 -6.78 7.17 2.06
CA SER A 186 -7.85 6.40 1.42
C SER A 186 -9.09 6.29 2.32
N LYS A 187 -8.93 6.26 3.65
CA LYS A 187 -10.04 6.33 4.62
C LYS A 187 -10.76 7.68 4.63
N LYS A 188 -10.13 8.75 4.13
CA LYS A 188 -10.68 10.11 4.01
C LYS A 188 -11.16 10.43 2.60
N LEU A 189 -10.92 9.53 1.64
CA LEU A 189 -11.37 9.71 0.27
C LEU A 189 -12.90 9.78 0.18
N ASP A 190 -13.42 10.85 -0.38
CA ASP A 190 -14.82 10.95 -0.76
C ASP A 190 -15.10 10.07 -1.99
N ARG A 191 -15.67 8.89 -1.75
CA ARG A 191 -15.97 7.91 -2.79
C ARG A 191 -17.01 8.37 -3.80
N SER A 192 -17.80 9.40 -3.49
CA SER A 192 -18.71 10.01 -4.45
C SER A 192 -17.96 10.73 -5.58
N LYS A 193 -16.70 11.11 -5.33
CA LYS A 193 -15.77 11.70 -6.30
C LYS A 193 -14.96 10.65 -7.06
N PHE A 194 -15.08 9.37 -6.67
CA PHE A 194 -14.40 8.23 -7.28
C PHE A 194 -15.39 7.08 -7.57
N PRO A 195 -16.46 7.34 -8.36
CA PRO A 195 -17.52 6.37 -8.65
C PRO A 195 -17.12 5.42 -9.77
N VAL A 196 -16.33 4.40 -9.46
CA VAL A 196 -15.78 3.44 -10.40
C VAL A 196 -16.36 2.04 -10.20
N ASP A 197 -16.42 1.25 -11.27
CA ASP A 197 -16.81 -0.17 -11.19
C ASP A 197 -15.74 -0.98 -10.44
N PHE A 198 -14.47 -0.63 -10.66
CA PHE A 198 -13.29 -1.17 -9.99
C PHE A 198 -12.10 -0.23 -10.18
N ALA A 199 -11.06 -0.43 -9.39
CA ALA A 199 -9.84 0.36 -9.47
C ALA A 199 -8.59 -0.54 -9.45
N TYR A 200 -7.43 0.09 -9.55
CA TYR A 200 -6.12 -0.53 -9.39
C TYR A 200 -5.23 0.34 -8.53
N THR A 201 -4.34 -0.29 -7.77
CA THR A 201 -3.13 0.34 -7.25
C THR A 201 -1.92 -0.12 -8.06
N VAL A 202 -0.93 0.75 -8.24
CA VAL A 202 0.36 0.45 -8.89
C VAL A 202 1.43 0.59 -7.82
N ASP A 203 1.50 -0.43 -6.97
CA ASP A 203 2.19 -0.37 -5.69
C ASP A 203 2.82 -1.74 -5.32
N GLY A 204 3.02 -2.57 -6.33
CA GLY A 204 3.70 -3.85 -6.22
C GLY A 204 5.18 -3.74 -6.55
N GLY A 205 5.95 -4.74 -6.17
CA GLY A 205 7.39 -4.84 -6.37
C GLY A 205 7.77 -5.37 -7.74
N GLU A 206 8.18 -6.62 -7.77
CA GLU A 206 8.82 -7.26 -8.90
C GLU A 206 7.94 -7.37 -10.16
N LEU A 207 8.59 -7.42 -11.30
CA LEU A 207 7.94 -7.59 -12.59
C LEU A 207 6.98 -8.78 -12.61
N GLY A 208 5.72 -8.50 -12.95
CA GLY A 208 4.67 -9.52 -13.04
C GLY A 208 3.98 -9.83 -11.72
N GLU A 209 4.34 -9.16 -10.63
CA GLU A 209 3.65 -9.29 -9.35
C GLU A 209 2.23 -8.75 -9.44
N LEU A 210 1.27 -9.60 -9.10
CA LEU A 210 -0.15 -9.26 -8.99
C LEU A 210 -0.65 -9.62 -7.60
N VAL A 211 -1.26 -8.65 -6.93
CA VAL A 211 -1.84 -8.84 -5.60
C VAL A 211 -3.33 -8.53 -5.64
N TYR A 212 -4.12 -9.57 -5.48
CA TYR A 212 -5.58 -9.46 -5.27
C TYR A 212 -6.03 -10.28 -4.06
N GLU A 213 -5.07 -10.68 -3.22
CA GLU A 213 -5.27 -11.34 -1.94
C GLU A 213 -4.35 -10.68 -0.90
N THR A 214 -4.92 -10.05 0.11
CA THR A 214 -4.21 -9.37 1.20
C THR A 214 -4.68 -9.89 2.54
N PHE A 215 -4.03 -9.53 3.63
CA PHE A 215 -4.58 -9.82 4.94
C PHE A 215 -5.90 -9.08 5.21
N ASN A 216 -6.80 -9.69 6.01
CA ASN A 216 -7.69 -8.97 6.89
C ASN A 216 -6.88 -8.47 8.08
N ALA A 217 -7.14 -7.26 8.55
CA ALA A 217 -6.32 -6.60 9.54
C ALA A 217 -7.15 -5.92 10.63
N ALA A 218 -6.73 -6.08 11.88
CA ALA A 218 -7.25 -5.32 13.00
C ALA A 218 -6.12 -4.94 13.97
N GLU A 219 -6.35 -3.86 14.69
CA GLU A 219 -5.57 -3.49 15.87
C GLU A 219 -6.36 -3.82 17.12
N ALA A 220 -5.67 -4.35 18.15
CA ALA A 220 -6.23 -4.59 19.45
C ALA A 220 -5.44 -3.83 20.52
N VAL A 221 -6.16 -3.23 21.47
CA VAL A 221 -5.57 -2.53 22.61
C VAL A 221 -6.17 -3.09 23.89
N VAL A 222 -5.31 -3.68 24.72
CA VAL A 222 -5.66 -4.12 26.09
C VAL A 222 -5.19 -3.05 27.05
N THR A 223 -6.12 -2.50 27.83
CA THR A 223 -5.80 -1.57 28.90
C THR A 223 -6.07 -2.23 30.25
N ILE A 224 -5.10 -2.17 31.15
CA ILE A 224 -5.12 -2.78 32.46
C ILE A 224 -4.88 -1.68 33.49
N ARG A 225 -5.77 -1.55 34.45
CA ARG A 225 -5.60 -0.67 35.61
C ARG A 225 -5.50 -1.53 36.88
N GLY A 226 -4.39 -1.39 37.60
CA GLY A 226 -4.13 -2.04 38.85
C GLY A 226 -4.62 -1.21 40.07
N ILE A 227 -4.16 -1.61 41.26
CA ILE A 227 -4.36 -0.87 42.50
C ILE A 227 -2.98 -0.62 43.11
N SER A 228 -2.60 0.66 43.17
CA SER A 228 -1.33 1.05 43.79
C SER A 228 -1.42 1.03 45.33
N ALA A 229 -0.33 0.63 45.96
CA ALA A 229 -0.18 0.68 47.42
C ALA A 229 1.29 0.88 47.79
N HIS A 230 1.55 1.56 48.89
CA HIS A 230 2.91 1.69 49.41
C HIS A 230 3.46 0.32 49.78
N PRO A 231 4.70 -0.04 49.40
CA PRO A 231 5.28 -1.37 49.67
C PRO A 231 5.15 -1.86 51.12
N MET A 232 5.21 -0.93 52.07
CA MET A 232 5.05 -1.25 53.52
C MET A 232 3.68 -1.89 53.82
N ASN A 233 2.59 -1.51 53.09
CA ASN A 233 1.22 -1.93 53.35
C ASN A 233 0.56 -2.59 52.13
N SER A 234 1.37 -3.13 51.21
CA SER A 234 0.88 -3.62 49.92
C SER A 234 0.26 -5.03 49.97
N LYS A 235 0.55 -5.82 51.00
CA LYS A 235 0.03 -7.19 51.13
C LYS A 235 -1.50 -7.21 51.14
N GLY A 236 -2.09 -7.92 50.17
CA GLY A 236 -3.54 -8.01 49.99
C GLY A 236 -4.22 -6.74 49.42
N VAL A 237 -3.46 -5.64 49.16
CA VAL A 237 -3.97 -4.38 48.62
C VAL A 237 -3.50 -4.16 47.19
N LEU A 238 -2.19 -4.25 46.95
CA LEU A 238 -1.58 -4.01 45.64
C LEU A 238 -2.10 -4.98 44.58
N VAL A 239 -2.49 -4.45 43.43
CA VAL A 239 -2.68 -5.20 42.19
C VAL A 239 -1.71 -4.65 41.15
N ASN A 240 -0.64 -5.38 40.90
CA ASN A 240 0.42 -4.93 40.01
C ASN A 240 0.06 -5.17 38.53
N PRO A 241 -0.18 -4.12 37.73
CA PRO A 241 -0.58 -4.28 36.33
C PRO A 241 0.52 -4.87 35.45
N VAL A 242 1.79 -4.79 35.85
CA VAL A 242 2.91 -5.43 35.12
C VAL A 242 2.73 -6.94 35.05
N PHE A 243 2.40 -7.59 36.20
CA PHE A 243 2.15 -9.03 36.21
C PHE A 243 0.87 -9.42 35.50
N VAL A 244 -0.17 -8.59 35.57
CA VAL A 244 -1.41 -8.83 34.80
C VAL A 244 -1.14 -8.76 33.29
N ALA A 245 -0.34 -7.80 32.84
CA ALA A 245 0.08 -7.69 31.43
C ALA A 245 0.94 -8.88 30.99
N HIS A 246 1.89 -9.31 31.84
CA HIS A 246 2.68 -10.52 31.59
C HIS A 246 1.77 -11.75 31.44
N ASP A 247 0.82 -11.94 32.33
CA ASP A 247 -0.09 -13.08 32.31
C ASP A 247 -0.96 -13.06 31.04
N PHE A 248 -1.37 -11.87 30.54
CA PHE A 248 -2.07 -11.75 29.26
C PHE A 248 -1.18 -12.21 28.08
N ILE A 249 0.06 -11.70 28.03
CA ILE A 249 1.02 -12.09 26.98
C ILE A 249 1.32 -13.59 27.04
N ALA A 250 1.40 -14.17 28.23
CA ALA A 250 1.66 -15.60 28.41
C ALA A 250 0.53 -16.52 27.90
N LEU A 251 -0.68 -15.99 27.70
CA LEU A 251 -1.79 -16.70 27.08
C LEU A 251 -1.68 -16.75 25.56
N LEU A 252 -0.87 -15.86 24.95
CA LEU A 252 -0.74 -15.82 23.49
C LEU A 252 0.14 -16.97 22.99
N ASP A 253 -0.29 -17.60 21.90
CA ASP A 253 0.48 -18.64 21.24
C ASP A 253 1.65 -18.05 20.47
N ARG A 254 2.86 -18.30 20.95
CA ARG A 254 4.10 -17.79 20.33
C ARG A 254 4.43 -18.42 18.98
N THR A 255 3.81 -19.55 18.65
CA THR A 255 4.00 -20.19 17.34
C THR A 255 3.19 -19.52 16.24
N THR A 256 2.26 -18.62 16.61
CA THR A 256 1.41 -17.85 15.68
C THR A 256 1.74 -16.35 15.71
N THR A 257 3.02 -16.01 15.82
CA THR A 257 3.53 -14.64 15.70
C THR A 257 4.17 -14.43 14.33
N PRO A 258 4.43 -13.18 13.87
CA PRO A 258 5.00 -12.93 12.54
C PRO A 258 6.30 -13.66 12.27
N GLU A 259 7.18 -13.78 13.28
CA GLU A 259 8.47 -14.47 13.20
C GLU A 259 8.35 -15.99 13.11
N CYS A 260 7.16 -16.54 13.33
CA CYS A 260 6.89 -17.99 13.27
C CYS A 260 5.90 -18.37 12.15
N THR A 261 5.50 -17.42 11.32
CA THR A 261 4.47 -17.66 10.28
C THR A 261 4.92 -17.15 8.91
N GLU A 262 4.48 -17.84 7.85
CA GLU A 262 4.79 -17.50 6.47
C GLU A 262 3.57 -17.65 5.54
N GLY A 263 3.71 -17.23 4.28
CA GLY A 263 2.68 -17.41 3.25
C GLY A 263 1.31 -16.87 3.71
N ARG A 264 0.29 -17.72 3.71
CA ARG A 264 -1.09 -17.39 4.11
C ARG A 264 -1.40 -17.59 5.59
N GLU A 265 -0.41 -17.91 6.39
CA GLU A 265 -0.59 -18.07 7.84
C GLU A 265 -0.81 -16.73 8.51
N GLY A 266 -1.91 -16.63 9.26
CA GLY A 266 -2.23 -15.42 10.02
C GLY A 266 -1.55 -15.41 11.39
N PHE A 267 -1.50 -14.23 12.01
CA PHE A 267 -0.82 -14.05 13.30
C PHE A 267 -1.53 -13.08 14.25
N ILE A 268 -1.15 -13.15 15.53
CA ILE A 268 -1.37 -12.11 16.54
C ILE A 268 0.01 -11.60 16.95
N HIS A 269 0.27 -10.31 16.69
CA HIS A 269 1.57 -9.68 16.95
C HIS A 269 1.48 -8.66 18.08
N PRO A 270 2.02 -8.96 19.29
CA PRO A 270 2.21 -7.95 20.33
C PRO A 270 3.25 -6.93 19.89
N LYS A 271 2.81 -5.72 19.52
CA LYS A 271 3.70 -4.64 19.05
C LYS A 271 4.38 -3.89 20.18
N SER A 272 3.66 -3.67 21.28
CA SER A 272 4.21 -2.95 22.40
C SER A 272 3.50 -3.31 23.70
N VAL A 273 4.26 -3.28 24.78
CA VAL A 273 3.77 -3.36 26.16
C VAL A 273 4.37 -2.20 26.93
N VAL A 274 3.52 -1.30 27.41
CA VAL A 274 3.92 -0.21 28.31
C VAL A 274 3.23 -0.46 29.63
N ALA A 275 3.99 -0.67 30.69
CA ALA A 275 3.46 -1.04 31.98
C ALA A 275 4.16 -0.27 33.10
N GLY A 276 3.38 0.19 34.08
CA GLY A 276 3.83 0.96 35.25
C GLY A 276 3.21 0.48 36.55
N ALA A 277 3.33 1.30 37.56
CA ALA A 277 2.83 0.95 38.93
C ALA A 277 1.29 0.97 39.03
N THR A 278 0.61 1.72 38.13
CA THR A 278 -0.84 1.96 38.19
C THR A 278 -1.59 1.32 37.03
N ASP A 279 -0.95 1.22 35.87
CA ASP A 279 -1.59 0.78 34.61
C ASP A 279 -0.62 0.05 33.69
N ALA A 280 -1.19 -0.64 32.72
CA ALA A 280 -0.48 -1.20 31.57
C ALA A 280 -1.33 -1.11 30.31
N VAL A 281 -0.66 -0.93 29.16
CA VAL A 281 -1.28 -0.93 27.83
C VAL A 281 -0.51 -1.89 26.94
N ILE A 282 -1.23 -2.82 26.32
CA ILE A 282 -0.70 -3.76 25.34
C ILE A 282 -1.34 -3.43 23.99
N ARG A 283 -0.53 -3.25 22.95
CA ARG A 283 -0.98 -3.05 21.58
C ARG A 283 -0.62 -4.27 20.74
N LEU A 284 -1.61 -4.77 19.97
CA LEU A 284 -1.44 -5.96 19.15
C LEU A 284 -1.98 -5.69 17.75
N ASN A 285 -1.35 -6.32 16.74
CA ASN A 285 -1.90 -6.46 15.42
C ASN A 285 -2.46 -7.86 15.22
N ILE A 286 -3.60 -7.97 14.56
CA ILE A 286 -4.23 -9.22 14.16
C ILE A 286 -4.24 -9.26 12.64
N ARG A 287 -3.77 -10.36 12.03
CA ARG A 287 -3.74 -10.54 10.59
C ARG A 287 -4.13 -11.97 10.22
N ASP A 288 -4.94 -12.13 9.20
CA ASP A 288 -5.20 -13.42 8.53
C ASP A 288 -5.78 -13.19 7.13
N HIS A 289 -5.41 -14.02 6.16
CA HIS A 289 -6.04 -14.00 4.83
C HIS A 289 -7.48 -14.53 4.88
N ASP A 290 -7.70 -15.56 5.70
CA ASP A 290 -9.02 -16.17 5.87
C ASP A 290 -9.85 -15.40 6.90
N LYS A 291 -11.03 -14.94 6.49
CA LYS A 291 -11.92 -14.14 7.35
C LYS A 291 -12.41 -14.91 8.56
N VAL A 292 -12.66 -16.21 8.45
CA VAL A 292 -13.14 -17.02 9.57
C VAL A 292 -12.04 -17.17 10.62
N ARG A 293 -10.80 -17.45 10.19
CA ARG A 293 -9.64 -17.49 11.10
C ARG A 293 -9.31 -16.12 11.69
N PHE A 294 -9.50 -15.07 10.93
CA PHE A 294 -9.34 -13.69 11.42
C PHE A 294 -10.31 -13.39 12.57
N GLU A 295 -11.60 -13.69 12.41
CA GLU A 295 -12.59 -13.51 13.46
C GLU A 295 -12.32 -14.44 14.67
N ALA A 296 -11.86 -15.66 14.44
CA ALA A 296 -11.45 -16.58 15.51
C ALA A 296 -10.30 -16.01 16.35
N LYS A 297 -9.32 -15.33 15.73
CA LYS A 297 -8.23 -14.63 16.47
C LYS A 297 -8.75 -13.49 17.33
N LYS A 298 -9.72 -12.72 16.84
CA LYS A 298 -10.36 -11.65 17.63
C LYS A 298 -11.11 -12.24 18.82
N LEU A 299 -11.86 -13.32 18.61
CA LEU A 299 -12.58 -14.04 19.68
C LEU A 299 -11.61 -14.62 20.70
N TYR A 300 -10.48 -15.16 20.27
CA TYR A 300 -9.44 -15.68 21.16
C TYR A 300 -8.94 -14.62 22.16
N LEU A 301 -8.66 -13.39 21.68
CA LEU A 301 -8.24 -12.29 22.57
C LEU A 301 -9.33 -11.90 23.58
N GLN A 302 -10.61 -11.94 23.18
CA GLN A 302 -11.75 -11.69 24.08
C GLN A 302 -11.84 -12.75 25.17
N GLN A 303 -11.66 -14.04 24.80
CA GLN A 303 -11.65 -15.17 25.72
C GLN A 303 -10.45 -15.09 26.69
N ALA A 304 -9.26 -14.76 26.17
CA ALA A 304 -8.07 -14.56 27.00
C ALA A 304 -8.28 -13.46 28.04
N LEU A 305 -8.89 -12.33 27.66
CA LEU A 305 -9.22 -11.26 28.60
C LEU A 305 -10.26 -11.72 29.64
N THR A 306 -11.26 -12.48 29.21
CA THR A 306 -12.29 -13.02 30.10
C THR A 306 -11.68 -13.93 31.16
N PHE A 307 -10.79 -14.85 30.74
CA PHE A 307 -10.03 -15.70 31.66
C PHE A 307 -9.19 -14.86 32.64
N LEU A 308 -8.52 -13.84 32.14
CA LEU A 308 -7.67 -12.98 32.94
C LEU A 308 -8.46 -12.21 34.01
N LYS A 309 -9.70 -11.78 33.69
CA LYS A 309 -10.61 -11.12 34.67
C LYS A 309 -10.97 -12.05 35.82
N VAL A 310 -11.12 -13.35 35.56
CA VAL A 310 -11.35 -14.33 36.63
C VAL A 310 -10.10 -14.53 37.50
N ARG A 311 -8.92 -14.55 36.88
CA ARG A 311 -7.64 -14.70 37.60
C ARG A 311 -7.25 -13.48 38.41
N HIS A 312 -7.58 -12.29 37.92
CA HIS A 312 -7.27 -10.99 38.55
C HIS A 312 -8.53 -10.15 38.79
N PRO A 313 -9.45 -10.59 39.66
CA PRO A 313 -10.80 -9.99 39.78
C PRO A 313 -10.80 -8.54 40.28
N ARG A 314 -9.67 -8.06 40.84
CA ARG A 314 -9.52 -6.70 41.30
C ARG A 314 -8.85 -5.75 40.30
N ALA A 315 -8.29 -6.26 39.23
CA ALA A 315 -7.80 -5.44 38.11
C ALA A 315 -8.96 -5.02 37.22
N GLN A 316 -8.96 -3.77 36.76
CA GLN A 316 -9.88 -3.31 35.71
C GLN A 316 -9.22 -3.54 34.36
N MET A 317 -9.91 -4.22 33.45
CA MET A 317 -9.35 -4.57 32.14
C MET A 317 -10.38 -4.33 31.04
N THR A 318 -9.92 -3.71 29.95
CA THR A 318 -10.69 -3.52 28.74
C THR A 318 -9.90 -4.00 27.52
N LEU A 319 -10.62 -4.44 26.50
CA LEU A 319 -10.08 -4.78 25.18
C LEU A 319 -10.90 -4.01 24.14
N SER A 320 -10.21 -3.26 23.30
CA SER A 320 -10.76 -2.62 22.11
C SER A 320 -10.13 -3.28 20.90
N ILE A 321 -10.95 -3.69 19.91
CA ILE A 321 -10.49 -4.24 18.63
C ILE A 321 -11.11 -3.37 17.55
N THR A 322 -10.27 -2.88 16.63
CA THR A 322 -10.68 -2.03 15.51
C THR A 322 -10.15 -2.61 14.22
N ASP A 323 -11.05 -2.94 13.27
CA ASP A 323 -10.67 -3.40 11.94
C ASP A 323 -10.05 -2.25 11.16
N THR A 324 -8.96 -2.51 10.46
CA THR A 324 -8.20 -1.50 9.71
C THR A 324 -8.45 -1.58 8.22
N TYR A 325 -8.44 -2.78 7.65
CA TYR A 325 -8.80 -3.08 6.27
C TYR A 325 -9.19 -4.56 6.13
N ALA A 326 -9.77 -4.93 4.98
CA ALA A 326 -10.14 -6.30 4.65
C ALA A 326 -9.28 -6.87 3.50
N ASN A 327 -9.31 -8.19 3.34
CA ASN A 327 -8.68 -8.87 2.22
C ASN A 327 -9.33 -8.40 0.90
N ILE A 328 -8.53 -8.01 -0.09
CA ILE A 328 -9.00 -7.64 -1.43
C ILE A 328 -9.84 -8.78 -2.03
N ALA A 329 -9.44 -10.02 -1.82
CA ALA A 329 -10.14 -11.19 -2.33
C ALA A 329 -11.60 -11.30 -1.84
N ASP A 330 -11.93 -10.77 -0.67
CA ASP A 330 -13.30 -10.77 -0.13
C ASP A 330 -14.27 -9.91 -0.97
N ALA A 331 -13.74 -8.94 -1.74
CA ALA A 331 -14.51 -8.09 -2.64
C ALA A 331 -14.62 -8.65 -4.07
N ILE A 332 -13.83 -9.68 -4.41
CA ILE A 332 -13.77 -10.26 -5.75
C ILE A 332 -14.73 -11.43 -5.83
N THR A 333 -16.02 -11.13 -6.08
CA THR A 333 -17.02 -12.15 -6.40
C THR A 333 -16.93 -12.54 -7.90
N PRO A 334 -17.59 -13.65 -8.32
CA PRO A 334 -17.64 -13.98 -9.75
C PRO A 334 -18.13 -12.83 -10.64
N GLU A 335 -19.10 -12.03 -10.16
CA GLU A 335 -19.67 -10.87 -10.88
C GLU A 335 -18.71 -9.66 -10.89
N LYS A 336 -17.81 -9.57 -9.91
CA LYS A 336 -16.83 -8.48 -9.74
C LYS A 336 -15.41 -8.86 -10.12
N ARG A 337 -15.24 -9.98 -10.84
CA ARG A 337 -13.92 -10.49 -11.22
C ARG A 337 -13.27 -9.72 -12.37
N ALA A 338 -14.00 -8.85 -13.05
CA ALA A 338 -13.53 -8.11 -14.22
C ALA A 338 -12.19 -7.39 -13.99
N ALA A 339 -12.00 -6.78 -12.81
CA ALA A 339 -10.74 -6.12 -12.46
C ALA A 339 -9.53 -7.06 -12.55
N VAL A 340 -9.65 -8.27 -11.99
CA VAL A 340 -8.57 -9.28 -11.99
C VAL A 340 -8.37 -9.87 -13.38
N ASP A 341 -9.45 -10.16 -14.10
CA ASP A 341 -9.39 -10.77 -15.43
C ASP A 341 -8.77 -9.83 -16.46
N LEU A 342 -9.08 -8.52 -16.40
CA LEU A 342 -8.46 -7.51 -17.24
C LEU A 342 -6.97 -7.38 -16.95
N LEU A 343 -6.58 -7.34 -15.68
CA LEU A 343 -5.19 -7.25 -15.25
C LEU A 343 -4.38 -8.47 -15.71
N ILE A 344 -4.86 -9.68 -15.44
CA ILE A 344 -4.23 -10.94 -15.89
C ILE A 344 -4.12 -10.97 -17.40
N GLY A 345 -5.18 -10.54 -18.10
CA GLY A 345 -5.19 -10.46 -19.56
C GLY A 345 -4.16 -9.48 -20.11
N ALA A 346 -4.03 -8.30 -19.49
CA ALA A 346 -3.05 -7.29 -19.89
C ALA A 346 -1.60 -7.79 -19.74
N VAL A 347 -1.30 -8.43 -18.60
CA VAL A 347 0.03 -9.00 -18.35
C VAL A 347 0.37 -10.13 -19.32
N LYS A 348 -0.59 -11.02 -19.62
CA LYS A 348 -0.42 -12.11 -20.60
C LYS A 348 -0.19 -11.58 -22.01
N ASP A 349 -0.94 -10.56 -22.45
CA ASP A 349 -0.79 -9.96 -23.80
C ASP A 349 0.61 -9.35 -24.00
N LEU A 350 1.26 -8.92 -22.91
CA LEU A 350 2.61 -8.38 -22.92
C LEU A 350 3.70 -9.44 -22.71
N ASN A 351 3.33 -10.72 -22.68
CA ASN A 351 4.24 -11.83 -22.42
C ASN A 351 5.07 -11.65 -21.12
N ILE A 352 4.45 -11.06 -20.09
CA ILE A 352 5.06 -10.92 -18.78
C ILE A 352 4.71 -12.17 -17.95
N PRO A 353 5.70 -12.82 -17.31
CA PRO A 353 5.44 -13.92 -16.41
C PRO A 353 4.53 -13.49 -15.25
N LEU A 354 3.44 -14.24 -15.00
CA LEU A 354 2.54 -13.96 -13.90
C LEU A 354 3.15 -14.45 -12.59
N ASN A 355 3.24 -13.55 -11.61
CA ASN A 355 3.59 -13.85 -10.23
C ASN A 355 2.45 -13.37 -9.31
N THR A 356 1.52 -14.26 -8.98
CA THR A 356 0.41 -13.93 -8.06
C THR A 356 0.84 -14.13 -6.62
N VAL A 357 0.84 -13.05 -5.85
CA VAL A 357 1.29 -13.04 -4.46
C VAL A 357 0.11 -12.82 -3.51
N ALA A 358 0.05 -13.63 -2.45
CA ALA A 358 -0.79 -13.34 -1.29
C ALA A 358 0.01 -12.42 -0.35
N MET A 359 -0.31 -11.13 -0.36
CA MET A 359 0.44 -10.11 0.39
C MET A 359 0.15 -10.21 1.89
N ARG A 360 1.22 -10.27 2.69
CA ARG A 360 1.13 -10.28 4.17
C ARG A 360 0.99 -8.86 4.77
N GLY A 361 0.35 -7.98 4.07
CA GLY A 361 0.08 -6.59 4.40
C GLY A 361 -1.25 -6.15 3.80
N GLY A 362 -1.40 -4.86 3.61
CA GLY A 362 -2.52 -4.25 2.91
C GLY A 362 -2.05 -2.98 2.23
N THR A 363 -2.80 -2.52 1.25
CA THR A 363 -2.59 -1.29 0.49
C THR A 363 -3.88 -0.46 0.52
N ASP A 364 -3.87 0.73 -0.06
CA ASP A 364 -5.09 1.50 -0.31
C ASP A 364 -6.16 0.67 -1.03
N GLY A 365 -5.73 -0.27 -1.90
CA GLY A 365 -6.60 -1.22 -2.56
C GLY A 365 -7.35 -2.14 -1.60
N SER A 366 -6.76 -2.51 -0.47
CA SER A 366 -7.42 -3.31 0.57
C SER A 366 -8.57 -2.53 1.22
N TYR A 367 -8.35 -1.24 1.50
CA TYR A 367 -9.41 -0.39 2.05
C TYR A 367 -10.52 -0.12 1.02
N LEU A 368 -10.19 0.26 -0.22
CA LEU A 368 -11.18 0.49 -1.28
C LEU A 368 -12.02 -0.77 -1.55
N SER A 369 -11.37 -1.94 -1.56
CA SER A 369 -12.06 -3.23 -1.72
C SER A 369 -13.04 -3.50 -0.57
N SER A 370 -12.67 -3.18 0.67
CA SER A 370 -13.58 -3.28 1.83
C SER A 370 -14.79 -2.37 1.71
N CYS A 371 -14.67 -1.29 0.94
CA CYS A 371 -15.76 -0.36 0.63
C CYS A 371 -16.58 -0.77 -0.60
N GLY A 372 -16.32 -1.93 -1.20
CA GLY A 372 -17.07 -2.48 -2.32
C GLY A 372 -16.53 -2.14 -3.71
N ILE A 373 -15.36 -1.51 -3.80
CA ILE A 373 -14.63 -1.19 -5.04
C ILE A 373 -13.47 -2.20 -5.17
N PRO A 374 -13.59 -3.31 -5.94
CA PRO A 374 -12.50 -4.25 -6.14
C PRO A 374 -11.26 -3.53 -6.67
N THR A 375 -10.16 -3.60 -5.93
CA THR A 375 -8.94 -2.83 -6.24
C THR A 375 -7.71 -3.72 -6.11
N PRO A 376 -7.42 -4.59 -7.12
CA PRO A 376 -6.18 -5.34 -7.15
C PRO A 376 -4.98 -4.41 -7.34
N ASN A 377 -3.81 -4.87 -6.85
CA ASN A 377 -2.54 -4.20 -6.96
C ASN A 377 -1.63 -4.90 -7.97
N TYR A 378 -0.77 -4.16 -8.67
CA TYR A 378 0.23 -4.72 -9.56
C TYR A 378 1.57 -3.98 -9.48
N PHE A 379 2.58 -4.60 -10.05
CA PHE A 379 3.98 -4.23 -9.97
C PHE A 379 4.32 -2.83 -10.50
N THR A 380 5.29 -2.19 -9.87
CA THR A 380 6.04 -1.05 -10.40
C THR A 380 7.34 -1.51 -11.06
N GLY A 381 7.93 -2.57 -10.58
CA GLY A 381 9.27 -3.08 -10.92
C GLY A 381 10.35 -2.68 -9.91
N GLY A 382 10.00 -1.92 -8.87
CA GLY A 382 10.91 -1.53 -7.81
C GLY A 382 11.23 -2.67 -6.84
N ALA A 383 12.30 -2.52 -6.09
CA ALA A 383 12.75 -3.49 -5.09
C ALA A 383 13.33 -2.80 -3.86
N ASN A 384 13.42 -3.54 -2.75
CA ASN A 384 13.99 -3.10 -1.47
C ASN A 384 13.29 -1.87 -0.88
N PHE A 385 11.99 -1.77 -1.06
CA PHE A 385 11.18 -0.70 -0.48
C PHE A 385 11.45 -0.53 1.01
N HIS A 386 11.22 0.67 1.56
CA HIS A 386 11.43 1.02 2.96
C HIS A 386 12.90 0.89 3.43
N SER A 387 13.86 1.05 2.51
CA SER A 387 15.29 0.99 2.84
C SER A 387 16.13 1.97 2.00
N TYR A 388 17.37 2.20 2.45
CA TYR A 388 18.36 2.97 1.66
C TYR A 388 18.79 2.23 0.38
N ALA A 389 18.54 0.93 0.34
CA ALA A 389 18.89 0.04 -0.77
C ALA A 389 17.76 -0.06 -1.81
N GLU A 390 16.73 0.78 -1.72
CA GLU A 390 15.63 0.84 -2.67
C GLU A 390 16.14 1.20 -4.06
N PHE A 391 15.71 0.45 -5.08
CA PHE A 391 16.08 0.70 -6.46
C PHE A 391 14.93 0.41 -7.44
N LEU A 392 14.97 1.05 -8.62
CA LEU A 392 13.94 0.94 -9.63
C LEU A 392 14.57 0.69 -11.02
N PRO A 393 14.55 -0.56 -11.52
CA PRO A 393 15.00 -0.88 -12.87
C PRO A 393 14.04 -0.33 -13.91
N ILE A 394 14.57 0.23 -14.99
CA ILE A 394 13.78 0.94 -16.00
C ILE A 394 12.95 -0.01 -16.87
N THR A 395 13.48 -1.16 -17.26
CA THR A 395 12.76 -2.13 -18.12
C THR A 395 11.48 -2.66 -17.46
N PRO A 396 11.48 -3.16 -16.20
CA PRO A 396 10.25 -3.54 -15.50
C PRO A 396 9.28 -2.38 -15.34
N TRP A 397 9.77 -1.19 -15.03
CA TRP A 397 8.93 -0.01 -14.84
C TRP A 397 8.20 0.42 -16.12
N VAL A 398 8.88 0.40 -17.28
CA VAL A 398 8.24 0.61 -18.59
C VAL A 398 7.19 -0.48 -18.89
N LYS A 399 7.41 -1.73 -18.45
CA LYS A 399 6.40 -2.79 -18.57
C LYS A 399 5.19 -2.53 -17.69
N SER A 400 5.35 -1.91 -16.51
CA SER A 400 4.25 -1.45 -15.67
C SER A 400 3.39 -0.41 -16.40
N LEU A 401 4.00 0.60 -17.03
CA LEU A 401 3.31 1.56 -17.89
C LEU A 401 2.52 0.86 -19.03
N LYS A 402 3.16 -0.08 -19.71
CA LYS A 402 2.50 -0.84 -20.79
C LYS A 402 1.34 -1.67 -20.28
N THR A 403 1.45 -2.23 -19.08
CA THR A 403 0.36 -2.97 -18.41
C THR A 403 -0.82 -2.05 -18.13
N THR A 404 -0.57 -0.84 -17.60
CA THR A 404 -1.61 0.18 -17.38
C THR A 404 -2.33 0.57 -18.67
N LEU A 405 -1.59 0.86 -19.72
CA LEU A 405 -2.15 1.15 -21.05
C LEU A 405 -2.98 -0.02 -21.59
N ARG A 406 -2.50 -1.25 -21.43
CA ARG A 406 -3.19 -2.44 -21.90
C ARG A 406 -4.48 -2.73 -21.13
N ILE A 407 -4.52 -2.44 -19.81
CA ILE A 407 -5.75 -2.50 -19.02
C ILE A 407 -6.79 -1.53 -19.59
N ILE A 408 -6.40 -0.28 -19.87
CA ILE A 408 -7.29 0.72 -20.46
C ILE A 408 -7.85 0.23 -21.82
N GLU A 409 -7.01 -0.29 -22.70
CA GLU A 409 -7.42 -0.83 -23.99
C GLU A 409 -8.40 -2.01 -23.83
N ARG A 410 -8.10 -2.95 -22.93
CA ARG A 410 -8.94 -4.13 -22.68
C ARG A 410 -10.27 -3.80 -22.00
N SER A 411 -10.37 -2.67 -21.32
CA SER A 411 -11.62 -2.22 -20.68
C SER A 411 -12.67 -1.80 -21.71
N VAL A 412 -12.26 -1.50 -22.96
CA VAL A 412 -13.14 -1.13 -24.06
C VAL A 412 -13.61 -2.37 -24.80
N THR A 413 -14.92 -2.55 -24.92
CA THR A 413 -15.54 -3.66 -25.67
C THR A 413 -16.40 -3.13 -26.82
N ASN A 414 -16.43 -3.87 -27.92
CA ASN A 414 -17.37 -3.58 -29.01
C ASN A 414 -18.66 -4.38 -28.77
N GLN A 415 -19.80 -3.78 -29.03
CA GLN A 415 -21.10 -4.47 -28.89
C GLN A 415 -21.18 -5.79 -29.67
N LYS A 416 -20.42 -5.90 -30.78
CA LYS A 416 -20.36 -7.14 -31.60
C LYS A 416 -19.69 -8.29 -30.85
N ASP A 417 -18.68 -8.01 -30.03
CA ASP A 417 -17.93 -9.03 -29.27
C ASP A 417 -18.70 -9.48 -28.03
N ALA A 418 -19.54 -8.61 -27.47
CA ALA A 418 -20.40 -8.93 -26.32
C ALA A 418 -21.54 -9.91 -26.64
N VAL A 419 -21.94 -10.02 -27.91
CA VAL A 419 -22.97 -10.97 -28.38
C VAL A 419 -22.34 -12.33 -28.68
N ALA A 420 -21.10 -12.37 -29.18
CA ALA A 420 -20.40 -13.62 -29.52
C ALA A 420 -19.94 -14.43 -28.28
N GLY A 421 -19.74 -13.79 -27.13
CA GLY A 421 -19.33 -14.44 -25.88
C GLY A 421 -20.49 -15.02 -25.03
N LYS A 422 -21.75 -14.91 -25.50
CA LYS A 422 -22.97 -15.44 -24.85
C LYS A 422 -23.63 -16.59 -25.62
N ALA A 423 -22.99 -17.07 -26.71
CA ALA A 423 -23.49 -18.18 -27.52
C ALA A 423 -22.75 -19.50 -27.20
#